data_1c6a6229472551ef29a5ef9cce2f28c1
#
_entry.id   1c6a6229472551ef29a5ef9cce2f28c1
#
_cell.length_a   1.000
_cell.length_b   1.000
_cell.length_c   1.000
_cell.angle_alpha   90.00
_cell.angle_beta   90.00
_cell.angle_gamma   90.00
#
_symmetry.space_group_name_H-M   'P 1'
#
loop_
_entity.id
_entity.type
_entity.pdbx_description
1 polymer ?
#
loop_
_entity_poly.entity_id
_entity_poly.type
_entity_poly.pdbx_seq_one_letter_code
_entity_poly.pdbx_strand_id
1 'polypeptide(L)'
;MKSRKSLLISLAILATCTAIAVAGFRNQTQKDVGGDAAYQNSWPLTSYAVPKLTDPDKRARREARGKKYIKSTFRVHPDDPAENTTKVDALDPTLPSLPVMQSNTVVLGEVLAANAYLSNDQSGVYSEFNIRIEDVLKNADLEPLTNGCLIDVEREGGRVKFSSGHIHWYSVDKENMPLVGRRYIFFLTRGDQEEAFHILTAYELRGNKVFPLDELPQFKSQAGKNETDFVNALRTLLNTPS
;
A
#
# COMPACT_ATOMS: atom_id res chain seq x y z
N MET A 1 -24.59 -59.37 16.98
CA MET A 1 -24.64 -58.77 15.63
C MET A 1 -25.27 -57.37 15.75
N LYS A 2 -24.47 -56.32 15.93
CA LYS A 2 -24.94 -54.92 15.94
C LYS A 2 -24.21 -54.14 14.83
N SER A 3 -24.95 -53.91 13.84
CA SER A 3 -25.10 -52.82 12.89
C SER A 3 -23.84 -52.07 12.44
N ARG A 4 -23.23 -52.50 11.33
CA ARG A 4 -22.24 -51.79 10.52
C ARG A 4 -22.85 -50.64 9.67
N LYS A 5 -24.13 -50.34 9.82
CA LYS A 5 -24.86 -49.33 9.00
C LYS A 5 -24.77 -47.90 9.54
N SER A 6 -24.37 -47.73 10.83
CA SER A 6 -24.27 -46.38 11.45
C SER A 6 -22.98 -45.62 11.09
N LEU A 7 -21.93 -46.35 10.65
CA LEU A 7 -20.61 -45.72 10.41
C LEU A 7 -20.53 -45.06 9.02
N LEU A 8 -21.34 -45.49 8.07
CA LEU A 8 -21.29 -44.95 6.71
C LEU A 8 -22.06 -43.62 6.54
N ILE A 9 -23.03 -43.35 7.41
CA ILE A 9 -23.83 -42.11 7.35
C ILE A 9 -23.04 -40.95 7.95
N SER A 10 -22.19 -41.19 8.97
CA SER A 10 -21.34 -40.13 9.56
C SER A 10 -20.19 -39.68 8.67
N LEU A 11 -19.73 -40.51 7.74
CA LEU A 11 -18.64 -40.15 6.84
C LEU A 11 -19.13 -39.32 5.64
N ALA A 12 -20.39 -39.47 5.25
CA ALA A 12 -20.96 -38.72 4.13
C ALA A 12 -21.27 -37.26 4.50
N ILE A 13 -21.55 -36.98 5.79
CA ILE A 13 -21.86 -35.63 6.25
C ILE A 13 -20.57 -34.80 6.43
N LEU A 14 -19.43 -35.43 6.74
CA LEU A 14 -18.16 -34.72 6.89
C LEU A 14 -17.54 -34.30 5.54
N ALA A 15 -17.84 -35.02 4.47
CA ALA A 15 -17.31 -34.72 3.13
C ALA A 15 -18.04 -33.55 2.45
N THR A 16 -19.29 -33.25 2.83
CA THR A 16 -20.06 -32.14 2.25
C THR A 16 -19.79 -30.78 2.87
N CYS A 17 -19.29 -30.73 4.13
CA CYS A 17 -18.97 -29.45 4.78
C CYS A 17 -17.62 -28.86 4.33
N THR A 18 -16.69 -29.67 3.84
CA THR A 18 -15.39 -29.16 3.36
C THR A 18 -15.43 -28.60 1.94
N ALA A 19 -16.42 -28.97 1.12
CA ALA A 19 -16.55 -28.47 -0.24
C ALA A 19 -17.16 -27.07 -0.33
N ILE A 20 -17.88 -26.61 0.69
CA ILE A 20 -18.55 -25.29 0.68
C ILE A 20 -17.59 -24.18 1.13
N ALA A 21 -16.56 -24.48 1.91
CA ALA A 21 -15.59 -23.47 2.39
C ALA A 21 -14.58 -23.04 1.31
N VAL A 22 -14.34 -23.84 0.27
CA VAL A 22 -13.38 -23.52 -0.80
C VAL A 22 -14.02 -22.79 -1.98
N ALA A 23 -15.35 -22.90 -2.17
CA ALA A 23 -16.07 -22.22 -3.26
C ALA A 23 -16.40 -20.75 -2.94
N GLY A 24 -16.38 -20.34 -1.66
CA GLY A 24 -16.70 -18.97 -1.23
C GLY A 24 -15.60 -17.94 -1.47
N PHE A 25 -14.37 -18.34 -1.74
CA PHE A 25 -13.22 -17.43 -1.91
C PHE A 25 -12.85 -17.15 -3.38
N ARG A 26 -13.56 -17.71 -4.36
CA ARG A 26 -13.16 -17.58 -5.78
C ARG A 26 -14.00 -16.65 -6.63
N ASN A 27 -15.00 -15.98 -6.08
CA ASN A 27 -15.83 -15.03 -6.85
C ASN A 27 -16.03 -13.67 -6.17
N GLN A 28 -14.98 -13.09 -5.62
CA GLN A 28 -14.91 -11.63 -5.65
C GLN A 28 -14.44 -11.24 -7.06
N THR A 29 -15.36 -11.21 -7.99
CA THR A 29 -15.22 -10.40 -9.20
C THR A 29 -14.82 -9.02 -8.73
N GLN A 30 -13.57 -8.69 -9.01
CA GLN A 30 -12.98 -7.38 -8.80
C GLN A 30 -13.87 -6.36 -9.53
N LYS A 31 -14.86 -5.77 -8.79
CA LYS A 31 -15.62 -4.64 -9.29
C LYS A 31 -14.61 -3.57 -9.60
N ASP A 32 -14.53 -3.16 -10.85
CA ASP A 32 -13.85 -1.93 -11.21
C ASP A 32 -14.31 -0.86 -10.25
N VAL A 33 -13.38 -0.30 -9.47
CA VAL A 33 -13.67 0.78 -8.55
C VAL A 33 -14.11 1.94 -9.44
N GLY A 34 -15.41 2.14 -9.50
CA GLY A 34 -16.00 3.21 -10.28
C GLY A 34 -15.60 4.55 -9.69
N GLY A 35 -14.95 5.37 -10.49
CA GLY A 35 -14.72 6.78 -10.25
C GLY A 35 -13.73 7.14 -9.12
N ASP A 36 -13.10 8.29 -9.25
CA ASP A 36 -12.10 8.84 -8.33
C ASP A 36 -12.54 8.88 -6.86
N ALA A 37 -13.84 9.12 -6.58
CA ALA A 37 -14.38 9.20 -5.23
C ALA A 37 -14.38 7.85 -4.48
N ALA A 38 -14.70 6.74 -5.15
CA ALA A 38 -14.67 5.42 -4.52
C ALA A 38 -13.23 4.97 -4.22
N TYR A 39 -12.29 5.32 -5.10
CA TYR A 39 -10.87 5.09 -4.90
C TYR A 39 -10.34 5.90 -3.71
N GLN A 40 -10.61 7.20 -3.65
CA GLN A 40 -10.19 8.06 -2.54
C GLN A 40 -10.79 7.60 -1.20
N ASN A 41 -12.03 7.11 -1.19
CA ASN A 41 -12.66 6.55 0.00
C ASN A 41 -12.00 5.26 0.53
N SER A 42 -11.15 4.61 -0.25
CA SER A 42 -10.36 3.43 0.15
C SER A 42 -8.98 3.77 0.72
N TRP A 43 -8.57 5.04 0.70
CA TRP A 43 -7.30 5.48 1.28
C TRP A 43 -7.24 5.20 2.79
N PRO A 44 -6.03 4.97 3.35
CA PRO A 44 -5.87 4.75 4.77
C PRO A 44 -6.45 5.89 5.61
N LEU A 45 -7.08 5.54 6.73
CA LEU A 45 -7.81 6.46 7.60
C LEU A 45 -7.23 6.44 9.01
N THR A 46 -7.06 7.61 9.61
CA THR A 46 -6.75 7.76 11.04
C THR A 46 -7.81 8.61 11.74
N SER A 47 -7.84 8.57 13.07
CA SER A 47 -8.62 9.50 13.90
C SER A 47 -7.73 10.66 14.34
N TYR A 48 -8.28 11.87 14.33
CA TYR A 48 -7.58 13.04 14.88
C TYR A 48 -7.29 12.88 16.39
N ALA A 49 -8.22 12.29 17.12
CA ALA A 49 -8.05 11.91 18.53
C ALA A 49 -7.35 10.54 18.61
N VAL A 50 -6.02 10.53 18.50
CA VAL A 50 -5.26 9.27 18.57
C VAL A 50 -5.16 8.79 20.02
N PRO A 51 -5.54 7.54 20.32
CA PRO A 51 -5.30 6.94 21.63
C PRO A 51 -3.80 6.87 21.92
N LYS A 52 -3.39 7.16 23.16
CA LYS A 52 -2.00 6.97 23.57
C LYS A 52 -1.63 5.49 23.47
N LEU A 53 -0.56 5.21 22.71
CA LEU A 53 0.02 3.87 22.66
C LEU A 53 0.59 3.53 24.05
N THR A 54 0.16 2.40 24.59
CA THR A 54 0.65 1.89 25.89
C THR A 54 1.99 1.17 25.75
N ASP A 55 2.24 0.54 24.60
CA ASP A 55 3.48 -0.16 24.28
C ASP A 55 4.60 0.87 23.99
N PRO A 56 5.70 0.89 24.78
CA PRO A 56 6.78 1.86 24.65
C PRO A 56 7.54 1.73 23.32
N ASP A 57 7.76 0.50 22.83
CA ASP A 57 8.51 0.28 21.59
C ASP A 57 7.71 0.75 20.38
N LYS A 58 6.43 0.43 20.34
CA LYS A 58 5.52 0.91 19.28
C LYS A 58 5.41 2.44 19.32
N ARG A 59 5.42 3.04 20.52
CA ARG A 59 5.41 4.49 20.67
C ARG A 59 6.68 5.11 20.11
N ALA A 60 7.86 4.59 20.48
CA ALA A 60 9.14 5.12 20.00
C ALA A 60 9.25 5.04 18.46
N ARG A 61 8.86 3.91 17.86
CA ARG A 61 8.81 3.77 16.39
C ARG A 61 7.85 4.78 15.76
N ARG A 62 6.67 4.96 16.34
CA ARG A 62 5.69 5.94 15.86
C ARG A 62 6.21 7.36 15.94
N GLU A 63 6.87 7.73 17.06
CA GLU A 63 7.47 9.05 17.24
C GLU A 63 8.61 9.30 16.25
N ALA A 64 9.47 8.32 16.00
CA ALA A 64 10.54 8.40 15.01
C ALA A 64 9.98 8.65 13.59
N ARG A 65 8.98 7.86 13.18
CA ARG A 65 8.33 8.01 11.87
C ARG A 65 7.56 9.32 11.77
N GLY A 66 6.73 9.64 12.76
CA GLY A 66 5.91 10.87 12.75
C GLY A 66 6.72 12.16 12.73
N LYS A 67 7.98 12.13 13.18
CA LYS A 67 8.88 13.28 13.10
C LYS A 67 9.23 13.66 11.65
N LYS A 68 9.31 12.70 10.74
CA LYS A 68 9.65 12.95 9.32
C LYS A 68 8.57 13.77 8.59
N TYR A 69 7.31 13.63 9.03
CA TYR A 69 6.14 14.23 8.39
C TYR A 69 5.67 15.52 9.06
N ILE A 70 6.52 16.14 9.91
CA ILE A 70 6.25 17.46 10.47
C ILE A 70 6.34 18.51 9.37
N LYS A 71 5.27 19.29 9.20
CA LYS A 71 5.19 20.38 8.22
C LYS A 71 5.23 21.73 8.93
N SER A 72 6.18 22.59 8.57
CA SER A 72 6.33 23.92 9.18
C SER A 72 5.22 24.90 8.78
N THR A 73 4.62 24.70 7.62
CA THR A 73 3.68 25.64 6.99
C THR A 73 2.22 25.19 7.03
N PHE A 74 1.97 24.01 7.53
CA PHE A 74 0.65 23.39 7.49
C PHE A 74 0.27 22.80 8.86
N ARG A 75 -1.03 22.79 9.19
CA ARG A 75 -1.58 22.05 10.33
C ARG A 75 -2.87 21.39 9.94
N VAL A 76 -3.06 20.16 10.39
CA VAL A 76 -4.32 19.47 10.29
C VAL A 76 -5.33 20.19 11.19
N HIS A 77 -6.26 20.92 10.58
CA HIS A 77 -7.25 21.73 11.33
C HIS A 77 -8.60 21.02 11.38
N PRO A 78 -9.19 20.86 12.57
CA PRO A 78 -10.51 20.20 12.73
C PRO A 78 -11.70 21.03 12.21
N ASP A 79 -11.52 22.34 11.97
CA ASP A 79 -12.61 23.28 11.84
C ASP A 79 -12.80 23.88 10.44
N ASP A 80 -12.14 23.34 9.40
CA ASP A 80 -12.39 23.80 8.03
C ASP A 80 -13.33 22.82 7.29
N PRO A 81 -14.66 23.06 7.36
CA PRO A 81 -15.64 22.21 6.68
C PRO A 81 -15.75 22.50 5.17
N ALA A 82 -15.09 23.55 4.68
CA ALA A 82 -15.26 24.02 3.31
C ALA A 82 -14.45 23.21 2.29
N GLU A 83 -13.31 22.64 2.70
CA GLU A 83 -12.45 21.82 1.85
C GLU A 83 -12.34 20.39 2.40
N ASN A 84 -12.68 19.41 1.58
CA ASN A 84 -12.53 18.00 1.93
C ASN A 84 -11.13 17.45 1.61
N THR A 85 -10.27 18.24 0.95
CA THR A 85 -8.95 17.79 0.47
C THR A 85 -7.93 18.91 0.59
N THR A 86 -6.78 18.61 1.21
CA THR A 86 -5.62 19.49 1.25
C THR A 86 -4.46 18.84 0.53
N LYS A 87 -3.84 19.55 -0.41
CA LYS A 87 -2.57 19.17 -1.03
C LYS A 87 -1.42 19.69 -0.19
N VAL A 88 -0.62 18.78 0.35
CA VAL A 88 0.48 19.11 1.29
C VAL A 88 1.83 19.26 0.59
N ASP A 89 1.99 18.68 -0.60
CA ASP A 89 3.21 18.70 -1.40
C ASP A 89 2.89 18.30 -2.85
N ALA A 90 3.91 18.15 -3.70
CA ALA A 90 3.77 17.66 -5.07
C ALA A 90 4.82 16.59 -5.35
N LEU A 91 4.41 15.53 -6.08
CA LEU A 91 5.32 14.49 -6.55
C LEU A 91 6.39 15.12 -7.47
N ASP A 92 7.64 14.70 -7.29
CA ASP A 92 8.77 15.17 -8.09
C ASP A 92 8.51 14.94 -9.60
N PRO A 93 8.33 16.02 -10.39
CA PRO A 93 8.00 15.90 -11.80
C PRO A 93 9.15 15.35 -12.64
N THR A 94 10.38 15.31 -12.09
CA THR A 94 11.57 14.82 -12.79
C THR A 94 11.77 13.31 -12.62
N LEU A 95 10.96 12.66 -11.77
CA LEU A 95 11.06 11.22 -11.54
C LEU A 95 10.79 10.46 -12.86
N PRO A 96 11.70 9.59 -13.34
CA PRO A 96 11.49 8.87 -14.59
C PRO A 96 10.35 7.85 -14.46
N SER A 97 9.81 7.42 -15.62
CA SER A 97 8.71 6.42 -15.63
C SER A 97 9.07 5.11 -14.93
N LEU A 98 10.33 4.73 -14.97
CA LEU A 98 10.88 3.57 -14.24
C LEU A 98 12.07 4.06 -13.40
N PRO A 99 11.87 4.48 -12.15
CA PRO A 99 12.91 5.10 -11.33
C PRO A 99 13.86 4.05 -10.71
N VAL A 100 14.44 3.18 -11.55
CA VAL A 100 15.31 2.09 -11.10
C VAL A 100 16.60 2.58 -10.47
N MET A 101 17.14 3.74 -10.92
CA MET A 101 18.36 4.32 -10.37
C MET A 101 18.11 5.05 -9.06
N GLN A 102 16.94 5.61 -8.88
CA GLN A 102 16.51 6.32 -7.67
C GLN A 102 16.05 5.36 -6.56
N SER A 103 15.74 4.11 -6.92
CA SER A 103 15.28 3.08 -5.98
C SER A 103 16.43 2.28 -5.41
N ASN A 104 16.46 2.06 -4.10
CA ASN A 104 17.33 1.05 -3.47
C ASN A 104 16.77 -0.36 -3.74
N THR A 105 15.45 -0.46 -3.79
CA THR A 105 14.73 -1.73 -3.84
C THR A 105 13.59 -1.64 -4.84
N VAL A 106 13.41 -2.69 -5.63
CA VAL A 106 12.25 -2.88 -6.51
C VAL A 106 11.67 -4.25 -6.24
N VAL A 107 10.40 -4.30 -5.83
CA VAL A 107 9.72 -5.55 -5.48
C VAL A 107 8.35 -5.65 -6.16
N LEU A 108 7.96 -6.87 -6.49
CA LEU A 108 6.58 -7.26 -6.71
C LEU A 108 5.99 -7.71 -5.38
N GLY A 109 4.85 -7.18 -4.99
CA GLY A 109 4.21 -7.55 -3.73
C GLY A 109 2.75 -7.19 -3.65
N GLU A 110 2.09 -7.81 -2.67
CA GLU A 110 0.68 -7.58 -2.34
C GLU A 110 0.57 -6.73 -1.06
N VAL A 111 -0.30 -5.74 -1.08
CA VAL A 111 -0.62 -4.92 0.09
C VAL A 111 -1.58 -5.70 1.00
N LEU A 112 -1.13 -6.06 2.19
CA LEU A 112 -1.93 -6.81 3.17
C LEU A 112 -2.70 -5.91 4.12
N ALA A 113 -2.12 -4.76 4.48
CA ALA A 113 -2.74 -3.82 5.40
C ALA A 113 -2.28 -2.39 5.07
N ALA A 114 -3.10 -1.41 5.44
CA ALA A 114 -2.81 0.00 5.30
C ALA A 114 -3.42 0.79 6.47
N ASN A 115 -2.63 1.69 7.06
CA ASN A 115 -3.05 2.53 8.17
C ASN A 115 -2.53 3.94 7.98
N ALA A 116 -3.33 4.96 8.27
CA ALA A 116 -2.85 6.34 8.30
C ALA A 116 -2.51 6.79 9.72
N TYR A 117 -1.62 7.78 9.82
CA TYR A 117 -1.15 8.34 11.08
C TYR A 117 -0.91 9.83 10.95
N LEU A 118 -1.01 10.53 12.07
CA LEU A 118 -0.62 11.92 12.17
C LEU A 118 0.88 12.03 12.51
N SER A 119 1.54 13.09 12.03
CA SER A 119 2.85 13.49 12.52
C SER A 119 2.79 13.83 14.01
N ASN A 120 3.95 13.93 14.69
CA ASN A 120 4.02 14.11 16.13
C ASN A 120 3.37 15.40 16.61
N ASP A 121 3.41 16.45 15.80
CA ASP A 121 2.80 17.77 16.08
C ASP A 121 1.43 17.95 15.39
N GLN A 122 0.91 16.88 14.77
CA GLN A 122 -0.34 16.88 14.02
C GLN A 122 -0.35 17.85 12.81
N SER A 123 0.81 18.21 12.29
CA SER A 123 0.91 19.06 11.11
C SER A 123 0.89 18.30 9.80
N GLY A 124 1.17 17.00 9.80
CA GLY A 124 1.18 16.16 8.62
C GLY A 124 0.45 14.84 8.82
N VAL A 125 0.16 14.18 7.71
CA VAL A 125 -0.45 12.85 7.64
C VAL A 125 0.43 11.95 6.79
N TYR A 126 0.62 10.71 7.22
CA TYR A 126 1.31 9.69 6.43
C TYR A 126 0.60 8.34 6.57
N SER A 127 0.82 7.49 5.60
CA SER A 127 0.26 6.14 5.56
C SER A 127 1.36 5.09 5.58
N GLU A 128 1.16 4.04 6.34
CA GLU A 128 2.00 2.85 6.41
C GLU A 128 1.26 1.67 5.76
N PHE A 129 1.98 0.91 4.95
CA PHE A 129 1.49 -0.26 4.26
C PHE A 129 2.35 -1.46 4.65
N ASN A 130 1.72 -2.57 4.97
CA ASN A 130 2.41 -3.85 5.13
C ASN A 130 2.30 -4.62 3.82
N ILE A 131 3.45 -4.95 3.22
CA ILE A 131 3.53 -5.60 1.90
C ILE A 131 4.15 -6.97 2.07
N ARG A 132 3.50 -7.99 1.51
CA ARG A 132 4.08 -9.31 1.32
C ARG A 132 4.80 -9.36 -0.02
N ILE A 133 6.11 -9.60 0.01
CA ILE A 133 6.94 -9.69 -1.19
C ILE A 133 6.63 -11.01 -1.92
N GLU A 134 6.29 -10.91 -3.20
CA GLU A 134 6.14 -12.05 -4.11
C GLU A 134 7.43 -12.30 -4.90
N ASP A 135 8.13 -11.22 -5.30
CA ASP A 135 9.39 -11.30 -6.04
C ASP A 135 10.27 -10.08 -5.77
N VAL A 136 11.57 -10.29 -5.68
CA VAL A 136 12.58 -9.25 -5.49
C VAL A 136 13.29 -9.00 -6.81
N LEU A 137 13.03 -7.85 -7.44
CA LEU A 137 13.60 -7.49 -8.74
C LEU A 137 14.91 -6.72 -8.58
N LYS A 138 15.04 -5.90 -7.54
CA LYS A 138 16.28 -5.20 -7.16
C LYS A 138 16.34 -5.14 -5.64
N ASN A 139 17.51 -5.43 -5.09
CA ASN A 139 17.81 -5.22 -3.68
C ASN A 139 19.24 -4.70 -3.52
N ALA A 140 19.38 -3.41 -3.31
CA ALA A 140 20.65 -2.75 -2.99
C ALA A 140 20.76 -2.42 -1.49
N ASP A 141 19.86 -2.98 -0.68
CA ASP A 141 19.81 -2.76 0.76
C ASP A 141 20.81 -3.66 1.51
N LEU A 142 21.17 -3.24 2.72
CA LEU A 142 22.08 -3.99 3.60
C LEU A 142 21.51 -5.34 4.02
N GLU A 143 20.19 -5.43 4.18
CA GLU A 143 19.50 -6.67 4.51
C GLU A 143 18.83 -7.25 3.26
N PRO A 144 19.20 -8.47 2.86
CA PRO A 144 18.60 -9.09 1.69
C PRO A 144 17.13 -9.44 1.94
N LEU A 145 16.27 -8.90 1.09
CA LEU A 145 14.86 -9.26 1.05
C LEU A 145 14.68 -10.61 0.36
N THR A 146 13.69 -11.36 0.80
CA THR A 146 13.33 -12.66 0.22
C THR A 146 11.84 -12.73 -0.10
N ASN A 147 11.48 -13.60 -1.03
CA ASN A 147 10.08 -13.87 -1.36
C ASN A 147 9.34 -14.40 -0.12
N GLY A 148 8.13 -13.91 0.10
CA GLY A 148 7.29 -14.25 1.25
C GLY A 148 7.53 -13.39 2.48
N CYS A 149 8.61 -12.61 2.58
CA CYS A 149 8.80 -11.72 3.72
C CYS A 149 7.83 -10.54 3.69
N LEU A 150 7.63 -9.96 4.87
CA LEU A 150 6.82 -8.77 5.06
C LEU A 150 7.74 -7.56 5.22
N ILE A 151 7.40 -6.47 4.55
CA ILE A 151 8.06 -5.18 4.72
C ILE A 151 7.04 -4.10 5.04
N ASP A 152 7.46 -3.12 5.83
CA ASP A 152 6.72 -1.90 6.05
C ASP A 152 7.19 -0.85 5.05
N VAL A 153 6.24 -0.25 4.35
CA VAL A 153 6.49 0.88 3.47
C VAL A 153 5.62 2.05 3.86
N GLU A 154 6.10 3.26 3.63
CA GLU A 154 5.38 4.47 4.01
C GLU A 154 5.27 5.44 2.84
N ARG A 155 4.21 6.27 2.90
CA ARG A 155 3.97 7.35 1.94
C ARG A 155 3.27 8.50 2.62
N GLU A 156 3.59 9.73 2.22
CA GLU A 156 2.91 10.92 2.72
C GLU A 156 1.44 10.96 2.28
N GLY A 157 0.55 11.44 3.17
CA GLY A 157 -0.88 11.54 2.90
C GLY A 157 -1.72 10.45 3.55
N GLY A 158 -3.04 10.58 3.38
CA GLY A 158 -4.06 9.73 3.97
C GLY A 158 -5.31 10.51 4.35
N ARG A 159 -6.19 9.90 5.14
CA ARG A 159 -7.44 10.52 5.60
C ARG A 159 -7.44 10.69 7.10
N VAL A 160 -8.07 11.76 7.57
CA VAL A 160 -8.26 12.05 9.01
C VAL A 160 -9.74 12.21 9.29
N LYS A 161 -10.25 11.46 10.27
CA LYS A 161 -11.60 11.60 10.79
C LYS A 161 -11.56 12.43 12.07
N PHE A 162 -12.26 13.55 12.07
CA PHE A 162 -12.43 14.44 13.22
C PHE A 162 -13.55 13.98 14.13
N SER A 163 -13.61 14.54 15.36
CA SER A 163 -14.65 14.25 16.34
C SER A 163 -16.07 14.65 15.87
N SER A 164 -16.17 15.61 14.97
CA SER A 164 -17.41 16.00 14.28
C SER A 164 -17.96 14.91 13.34
N GLY A 165 -17.16 13.88 13.04
CA GLY A 165 -17.45 12.87 12.01
C GLY A 165 -16.98 13.26 10.62
N HIS A 166 -16.55 14.51 10.40
CA HIS A 166 -15.98 14.97 9.15
C HIS A 166 -14.70 14.18 8.80
N ILE A 167 -14.53 13.86 7.52
CA ILE A 167 -13.32 13.20 7.01
C ILE A 167 -12.65 14.14 6.02
N HIS A 168 -11.36 14.41 6.25
CA HIS A 168 -10.54 15.23 5.40
C HIS A 168 -9.40 14.42 4.77
N TRP A 169 -9.07 14.70 3.50
CA TRP A 169 -8.02 14.05 2.73
C TRP A 169 -6.77 14.94 2.70
N TYR A 170 -5.63 14.35 2.99
CA TYR A 170 -4.30 14.96 2.86
C TYR A 170 -3.54 14.22 1.79
N SER A 171 -3.15 14.89 0.73
CA SER A 171 -2.52 14.27 -0.42
C SER A 171 -1.30 15.06 -0.89
N VAL A 172 -0.32 14.37 -1.42
CA VAL A 172 0.70 14.94 -2.29
C VAL A 172 0.09 15.04 -3.70
N ASP A 173 0.25 16.18 -4.38
CA ASP A 173 -0.34 16.35 -5.71
C ASP A 173 0.21 15.30 -6.68
N LYS A 174 -0.69 14.66 -7.43
CA LYS A 174 -0.42 13.56 -8.38
C LYS A 174 0.06 12.25 -7.77
N GLU A 175 0.17 12.13 -6.45
CA GLU A 175 0.37 10.87 -5.77
C GLU A 175 -0.97 10.20 -5.42
N ASN A 176 -0.97 8.88 -5.52
CA ASN A 176 -2.08 8.03 -5.11
C ASN A 176 -1.63 6.98 -4.11
N MET A 177 -2.58 6.36 -3.39
CA MET A 177 -2.30 5.37 -2.35
C MET A 177 -2.49 3.94 -2.87
N PRO A 178 -1.55 3.02 -2.56
CA PRO A 178 -1.78 1.60 -2.81
C PRO A 178 -3.00 1.08 -2.04
N LEU A 179 -3.74 0.15 -2.64
CA LEU A 179 -4.95 -0.43 -2.05
C LEU A 179 -4.68 -1.82 -1.49
N VAL A 180 -5.29 -2.09 -0.33
CA VAL A 180 -5.24 -3.42 0.32
C VAL A 180 -5.83 -4.49 -0.60
N GLY A 181 -5.18 -5.66 -0.64
CA GLY A 181 -5.54 -6.80 -1.47
C GLY A 181 -5.14 -6.66 -2.95
N ARG A 182 -4.38 -5.62 -3.31
CA ARG A 182 -3.88 -5.45 -4.66
C ARG A 182 -2.38 -5.68 -4.76
N ARG A 183 -1.94 -6.04 -5.97
CA ARG A 183 -0.56 -6.35 -6.32
C ARG A 183 0.06 -5.21 -7.08
N TYR A 184 1.29 -4.88 -6.72
CA TYR A 184 2.04 -3.80 -7.34
C TYR A 184 3.49 -4.18 -7.57
N ILE A 185 4.11 -3.55 -8.56
CA ILE A 185 5.57 -3.39 -8.61
C ILE A 185 5.87 -2.06 -7.93
N PHE A 186 6.57 -2.12 -6.80
CA PHE A 186 6.95 -0.97 -6.01
C PHE A 186 8.39 -0.57 -6.32
N PHE A 187 8.61 0.72 -6.51
CA PHE A 187 9.91 1.37 -6.54
C PHE A 187 10.12 2.05 -5.19
N LEU A 188 11.06 1.53 -4.42
CA LEU A 188 11.25 1.88 -3.02
C LEU A 188 12.62 2.50 -2.79
N THR A 189 12.68 3.44 -1.84
CA THR A 189 13.92 3.95 -1.27
C THR A 189 13.89 3.83 0.24
N ARG A 190 15.06 3.73 0.86
CA ARG A 190 15.22 3.71 2.32
C ARG A 190 16.50 4.44 2.68
N GLY A 191 16.43 5.37 3.63
CA GLY A 191 17.61 6.00 4.22
C GLY A 191 18.37 5.03 5.12
N ASP A 192 19.67 5.25 5.30
CA ASP A 192 20.59 4.34 6.03
C ASP A 192 20.16 4.02 7.47
N GLN A 193 19.34 4.87 8.09
CA GLN A 193 18.88 4.74 9.48
C GLN A 193 17.37 4.54 9.59
N GLU A 194 16.69 4.23 8.49
CA GLU A 194 15.25 4.10 8.45
C GLU A 194 14.82 2.64 8.50
N GLU A 195 13.81 2.34 9.33
CA GLU A 195 13.22 1.00 9.41
C GLU A 195 12.26 0.71 8.26
N ALA A 196 11.55 1.73 7.76
CA ALA A 196 10.56 1.60 6.71
C ALA A 196 11.08 2.11 5.36
N PHE A 197 10.60 1.49 4.31
CA PHE A 197 10.83 1.95 2.95
C PHE A 197 9.85 3.08 2.60
N HIS A 198 10.29 4.01 1.74
CA HIS A 198 9.43 5.01 1.12
C HIS A 198 9.04 4.60 -0.30
N ILE A 199 7.78 4.75 -0.65
CA ILE A 199 7.30 4.52 -2.01
C ILE A 199 7.63 5.75 -2.87
N LEU A 200 8.53 5.60 -3.86
CA LEU A 200 8.75 6.62 -4.89
C LEU A 200 7.59 6.62 -5.90
N THR A 201 7.23 5.45 -6.39
CA THR A 201 6.05 5.20 -7.22
C THR A 201 5.77 3.70 -7.26
N ALA A 202 4.63 3.31 -7.84
CA ALA A 202 4.28 1.92 -8.05
C ALA A 202 3.45 1.72 -9.32
N TYR A 203 3.36 0.47 -9.75
CA TYR A 203 2.50 0.04 -10.85
C TYR A 203 1.60 -1.10 -10.39
N GLU A 204 0.30 -0.89 -10.41
CA GLU A 204 -0.69 -1.92 -10.11
C GLU A 204 -0.70 -2.98 -11.21
N LEU A 205 -0.74 -4.26 -10.81
CA LEU A 205 -0.89 -5.41 -11.69
C LEU A 205 -2.33 -5.93 -11.60
N ARG A 206 -3.11 -5.70 -12.65
CA ARG A 206 -4.53 -6.06 -12.67
C ARG A 206 -4.94 -6.59 -14.04
N GLY A 207 -5.55 -7.80 -14.07
CA GLY A 207 -6.04 -8.41 -15.30
C GLY A 207 -4.96 -8.61 -16.35
N ASN A 208 -3.75 -9.02 -15.94
CA ASN A 208 -2.56 -9.20 -16.78
C ASN A 208 -2.08 -7.89 -17.47
N LYS A 209 -2.42 -6.74 -16.90
CA LYS A 209 -2.03 -5.41 -17.37
C LYS A 209 -1.44 -4.58 -16.24
N VAL A 210 -0.63 -3.60 -16.62
CA VAL A 210 0.05 -2.67 -15.75
C VAL A 210 -0.67 -1.34 -15.75
N PHE A 211 -0.86 -0.75 -14.57
CA PHE A 211 -1.46 0.58 -14.40
C PHE A 211 -0.60 1.41 -13.45
N PRO A 212 -0.19 2.63 -13.84
CA PRO A 212 0.54 3.49 -12.92
C PRO A 212 -0.32 3.84 -11.71
N LEU A 213 0.30 3.83 -10.53
CA LEU A 213 -0.33 4.30 -9.30
C LEU A 213 -0.49 5.83 -9.35
N ASP A 214 0.54 6.52 -9.81
CA ASP A 214 0.65 7.97 -9.77
C ASP A 214 0.34 8.63 -11.11
N GLU A 215 0.00 9.94 -11.07
CA GLU A 215 -0.62 10.64 -12.21
C GLU A 215 0.35 11.45 -13.06
N LEU A 216 1.67 11.32 -12.86
CA LEU A 216 2.63 12.02 -13.73
C LEU A 216 2.52 11.52 -15.18
N PRO A 217 2.65 12.42 -16.19
CA PRO A 217 2.49 12.08 -17.60
C PRO A 217 3.41 10.94 -18.06
N GLN A 218 4.65 10.90 -17.59
CA GLN A 218 5.64 9.87 -17.96
C GLN A 218 5.23 8.47 -17.51
N PHE A 219 4.51 8.33 -16.41
CA PHE A 219 4.04 7.03 -15.92
C PHE A 219 2.94 6.45 -16.82
N LYS A 220 2.13 7.30 -17.44
CA LYS A 220 1.05 6.90 -18.36
C LYS A 220 1.56 6.10 -19.56
N SER A 221 2.83 6.28 -19.95
CA SER A 221 3.47 5.51 -21.03
C SER A 221 3.55 4.01 -20.75
N GLN A 222 3.41 3.60 -19.50
CA GLN A 222 3.44 2.20 -19.07
C GLN A 222 2.03 1.59 -18.96
N ALA A 223 0.97 2.41 -18.97
CA ALA A 223 -0.40 1.97 -18.79
C ALA A 223 -0.85 0.99 -19.87
N GLY A 224 -1.51 -0.09 -19.45
CA GLY A 224 -2.09 -1.11 -20.34
C GLY A 224 -1.08 -2.11 -20.92
N LYS A 225 0.22 -1.98 -20.64
CA LYS A 225 1.22 -2.99 -21.03
C LYS A 225 0.89 -4.34 -20.41
N ASN A 226 1.30 -5.41 -21.10
CA ASN A 226 1.20 -6.76 -20.55
C ASN A 226 2.10 -6.89 -19.31
N GLU A 227 1.59 -7.52 -18.23
CA GLU A 227 2.31 -7.70 -16.96
C GLU A 227 3.65 -8.44 -17.14
N THR A 228 3.62 -9.57 -17.86
CA THR A 228 4.81 -10.41 -18.08
C THR A 228 5.88 -9.66 -18.88
N ASP A 229 5.49 -8.98 -19.95
CA ASP A 229 6.41 -8.20 -20.78
C ASP A 229 7.02 -7.03 -20.00
N PHE A 230 6.22 -6.38 -19.17
CA PHE A 230 6.69 -5.27 -18.32
C PHE A 230 7.73 -5.77 -17.29
N VAL A 231 7.44 -6.87 -16.58
CA VAL A 231 8.37 -7.46 -15.60
C VAL A 231 9.67 -7.90 -16.28
N ASN A 232 9.60 -8.53 -17.44
CA ASN A 232 10.78 -8.98 -18.19
C ASN A 232 11.61 -7.78 -18.68
N ALA A 233 10.98 -6.73 -19.19
CA ALA A 233 11.67 -5.51 -19.59
C ALA A 233 12.36 -4.84 -18.39
N LEU A 234 11.70 -4.82 -17.24
CA LEU A 234 12.26 -4.26 -16.00
C LEU A 234 13.47 -5.08 -15.53
N ARG A 235 13.40 -6.42 -15.55
CA ARG A 235 14.54 -7.28 -15.21
C ARG A 235 15.72 -7.06 -16.16
N THR A 236 15.46 -6.92 -17.45
CA THR A 236 16.50 -6.61 -18.44
C THR A 236 17.17 -5.28 -18.11
N LEU A 237 16.40 -4.24 -17.81
CA LEU A 237 16.91 -2.92 -17.43
C LEU A 237 17.77 -2.96 -16.17
N LEU A 238 17.35 -3.73 -15.16
CA LEU A 238 18.05 -3.86 -13.88
C LEU A 238 19.36 -4.66 -13.99
N ASN A 239 19.48 -5.57 -14.98
CA ASN A 239 20.67 -6.39 -15.21
C ASN A 239 21.65 -5.77 -16.21
N THR A 240 21.33 -4.61 -16.81
CA THR A 240 22.23 -3.91 -17.72
C THR A 240 23.28 -3.15 -16.89
N PRO A 241 24.58 -3.45 -17.01
CA PRO A 241 25.60 -2.68 -16.32
C PRO A 241 25.57 -1.22 -16.80
N SER A 242 25.54 -0.29 -15.84
CA SER A 242 25.62 1.16 -16.07
C SER A 242 27.06 1.62 -16.28
#